data_421567cb54096e79ecbb5db7453a7e29
#
_entry.id   421567cb54096e79ecbb5db7453a7e29
#
_cell.length_a   1.000
_cell.length_b   1.000
_cell.length_c   1.000
_cell.angle_alpha   90.00
_cell.angle_beta   90.00
_cell.angle_gamma   90.00
#
_symmetry.space_group_name_H-M   'P 1'
#
loop_
_entity.id
_entity.type
_entity.pdbx_description
1 polymer ?
#
loop_
_entity_poly.entity_id
_entity_poly.type
_entity_poly.pdbx_seq_one_letter_code
_entity_poly.pdbx_strand_id
1 'polypeptide(L)'
;KICVKRGLSCSIDLLRTCSADVPEGIRGVYTSKDQFPGAYDAVFITNPTAAHYETLVDLIDLSDAFFIEKPVFDRTDYELGFLDREKKVFYVAAPMHYKPTISWLKEHFDFSEAFSLRSISSSYLPDWRPGVDYRKTYSAHKDMGGGVSIDLIHEWDYLQYLIGFPERAYSIIEKRSGLEIDSDDVALYIADYGDKTAEIHLDYFGRVPIRKIEIFTKEDTVECDLLTDTISFLKSGEQIILTEERDDTQ
;
A
#
# COMPACT_ATOMS: atom_id res chain seq x y z
N LYS A 1 -14.88 -9.94 11.45
CA LYS A 1 -14.25 -11.27 11.68
C LYS A 1 -13.12 -11.18 12.71
N ILE A 2 -12.14 -10.26 12.56
CA ILE A 2 -10.98 -10.11 13.49
C ILE A 2 -11.44 -9.81 14.91
N CYS A 3 -12.36 -8.88 15.12
CA CYS A 3 -12.88 -8.55 16.44
C CYS A 3 -13.51 -9.78 17.11
N VAL A 4 -14.31 -10.55 16.37
CA VAL A 4 -14.93 -11.79 16.87
C VAL A 4 -13.87 -12.81 17.25
N LYS A 5 -12.83 -13.02 16.40
CA LYS A 5 -11.73 -13.95 16.72
C LYS A 5 -10.96 -13.54 17.97
N ARG A 6 -10.83 -12.24 18.22
CA ARG A 6 -10.15 -11.70 19.41
C ARG A 6 -11.07 -11.50 20.62
N GLY A 7 -12.33 -11.91 20.53
CA GLY A 7 -13.32 -11.74 21.61
C GLY A 7 -13.67 -10.28 21.89
N LEU A 8 -13.45 -9.38 20.91
CA LEU A 8 -13.79 -7.97 21.03
C LEU A 8 -15.22 -7.74 20.57
N SER A 9 -16.03 -7.08 21.42
CA SER A 9 -17.32 -6.55 20.99
C SER A 9 -17.09 -5.23 20.26
N CYS A 10 -17.51 -5.15 18.99
CA CYS A 10 -17.44 -3.92 18.22
C CYS A 10 -18.78 -3.62 17.57
N SER A 11 -19.07 -2.32 17.42
CA SER A 11 -20.22 -1.80 16.70
C SER A 11 -19.70 -0.97 15.55
N ILE A 12 -20.13 -1.24 14.32
CA ILE A 12 -19.61 -0.62 13.10
C ILE A 12 -20.73 0.17 12.44
N ASP A 13 -20.44 1.41 12.14
CA ASP A 13 -21.28 2.29 11.32
C ASP A 13 -20.60 2.57 9.99
N LEU A 14 -21.38 2.73 8.94
CA LEU A 14 -20.88 3.07 7.61
C LEU A 14 -21.35 4.46 7.21
N LEU A 15 -20.42 5.28 6.72
CA LEU A 15 -20.71 6.51 5.98
C LEU A 15 -20.66 6.21 4.48
N ARG A 16 -21.72 6.54 3.75
CA ARG A 16 -21.83 6.32 2.29
C ARG A 16 -22.40 7.55 1.60
N THR A 17 -22.15 7.66 0.31
CA THR A 17 -22.70 8.75 -0.53
C THR A 17 -24.18 8.61 -0.80
N CYS A 18 -24.75 7.43 -0.63
CA CYS A 18 -26.18 7.16 -0.78
C CYS A 18 -26.69 6.19 0.29
N SER A 19 -27.99 6.28 0.57
CA SER A 19 -28.65 5.32 1.46
C SER A 19 -28.61 3.91 0.84
N ALA A 20 -28.42 2.92 1.68
CA ALA A 20 -28.41 1.51 1.31
C ALA A 20 -28.95 0.67 2.46
N ASP A 21 -29.33 -0.57 2.15
CA ASP A 21 -29.66 -1.54 3.19
C ASP A 21 -28.48 -1.74 4.14
N VAL A 22 -28.78 -1.96 5.41
CA VAL A 22 -27.76 -2.18 6.43
C VAL A 22 -27.22 -3.60 6.29
N PRO A 23 -25.93 -3.78 5.96
CA PRO A 23 -25.36 -5.11 5.85
C PRO A 23 -25.33 -5.83 7.20
N GLU A 24 -25.26 -7.15 7.16
CA GLU A 24 -25.09 -7.97 8.36
C GLU A 24 -23.84 -7.57 9.15
N GLY A 25 -23.98 -7.42 10.47
CA GLY A 25 -22.91 -7.00 11.35
C GLY A 25 -22.62 -5.50 11.40
N ILE A 26 -23.40 -4.70 10.68
CA ILE A 26 -23.33 -3.23 10.69
C ILE A 26 -24.50 -2.68 11.53
N ARG A 27 -24.22 -1.70 12.39
CA ARG A 27 -25.22 -1.07 13.25
C ARG A 27 -26.10 -0.09 12.46
N GLY A 28 -25.48 0.72 11.58
CA GLY A 28 -26.17 1.72 10.79
C GLY A 28 -25.43 2.14 9.54
N VAL A 29 -26.18 2.64 8.55
CA VAL A 29 -25.67 3.26 7.33
C VAL A 29 -26.15 4.71 7.29
N TYR A 30 -25.21 5.64 7.20
CA TYR A 30 -25.46 7.08 7.26
C TYR A 30 -24.97 7.75 5.97
N THR A 31 -25.58 8.87 5.61
CA THR A 31 -25.19 9.64 4.43
C THR A 31 -24.55 10.99 4.79
N SER A 32 -24.55 11.35 6.06
CA SER A 32 -23.90 12.55 6.62
C SER A 32 -23.34 12.24 8.00
N LYS A 33 -22.25 12.92 8.37
CA LYS A 33 -21.66 12.81 9.71
C LYS A 33 -22.60 13.28 10.82
N ASP A 34 -23.50 14.23 10.52
CA ASP A 34 -24.45 14.78 11.51
C ASP A 34 -25.49 13.74 11.98
N GLN A 35 -25.60 12.63 11.27
CA GLN A 35 -26.48 11.52 11.62
C GLN A 35 -25.82 10.53 12.57
N PHE A 36 -24.51 10.64 12.81
CA PHE A 36 -23.81 9.73 13.71
C PHE A 36 -24.26 9.91 15.17
N PRO A 37 -24.35 8.81 15.94
CA PRO A 37 -24.85 8.86 17.30
C PRO A 37 -23.86 9.49 18.30
N GLY A 38 -22.61 9.75 17.90
CA GLY A 38 -21.57 10.33 18.75
C GLY A 38 -20.16 10.06 18.22
N ALA A 39 -19.17 10.21 19.10
CA ALA A 39 -17.78 9.90 18.79
C ALA A 39 -17.53 8.39 18.68
N TYR A 40 -16.42 8.03 18.05
CA TYR A 40 -16.01 6.64 17.80
C TYR A 40 -14.64 6.37 18.42
N ASP A 41 -14.38 5.13 18.78
CA ASP A 41 -13.04 4.70 19.22
C ASP A 41 -12.02 4.73 18.07
N ALA A 42 -12.47 4.47 16.82
CA ALA A 42 -11.63 4.55 15.63
C ALA A 42 -12.46 4.86 14.38
N VAL A 43 -11.87 5.60 13.45
CA VAL A 43 -12.41 5.87 12.11
C VAL A 43 -11.53 5.19 11.08
N PHE A 44 -12.15 4.47 10.12
CA PHE A 44 -11.49 3.81 9.01
C PHE A 44 -11.84 4.54 7.71
N ILE A 45 -10.85 5.14 7.05
CA ILE A 45 -10.99 5.83 5.77
C ILE A 45 -10.55 4.84 4.67
N THR A 46 -11.53 4.35 3.91
CA THR A 46 -11.35 3.28 2.90
C THR A 46 -12.10 3.58 1.60
N ASN A 47 -12.48 4.83 1.41
CA ASN A 47 -13.09 5.33 0.19
C ASN A 47 -12.01 5.56 -0.90
N PRO A 48 -12.36 6.01 -2.12
CA PRO A 48 -11.37 6.31 -3.15
C PRO A 48 -10.34 7.35 -2.68
N THR A 49 -9.07 7.16 -3.07
CA THR A 49 -7.92 7.98 -2.61
C THR A 49 -8.14 9.48 -2.77
N ALA A 50 -8.71 9.91 -3.90
CA ALA A 50 -9.01 11.32 -4.14
C ALA A 50 -9.97 11.95 -3.11
N ALA A 51 -10.72 11.14 -2.36
CA ALA A 51 -11.64 11.60 -1.33
C ALA A 51 -11.09 11.47 0.10
N HIS A 52 -9.89 10.91 0.30
CA HIS A 52 -9.32 10.68 1.64
C HIS A 52 -9.15 11.97 2.42
N TYR A 53 -8.58 13.01 1.78
CA TYR A 53 -8.32 14.29 2.45
C TYR A 53 -9.59 14.93 2.98
N GLU A 54 -10.58 15.11 2.10
CA GLU A 54 -11.85 15.75 2.48
C GLU A 54 -12.59 14.92 3.55
N THR A 55 -12.55 13.60 3.44
CA THR A 55 -13.13 12.70 4.43
C THR A 55 -12.42 12.83 5.78
N LEU A 56 -11.09 12.89 5.78
CA LEU A 56 -10.31 13.05 7.01
C LEU A 56 -10.60 14.40 7.68
N VAL A 57 -10.63 15.49 6.92
CA VAL A 57 -11.00 16.84 7.42
C VAL A 57 -12.40 16.82 8.01
N ASP A 58 -13.36 16.22 7.31
CA ASP A 58 -14.76 16.18 7.75
C ASP A 58 -14.95 15.36 9.04
N LEU A 59 -14.21 14.27 9.20
CA LEU A 59 -14.39 13.34 10.31
C LEU A 59 -13.39 13.52 11.46
N ILE A 60 -12.48 14.51 11.39
CA ILE A 60 -11.35 14.64 12.33
C ILE A 60 -11.76 14.74 13.80
N ASP A 61 -12.93 15.30 14.08
CA ASP A 61 -13.43 15.48 15.44
C ASP A 61 -14.20 14.27 15.98
N LEU A 62 -14.43 13.23 15.16
CA LEU A 62 -15.19 12.05 15.56
C LEU A 62 -14.38 11.02 16.32
N SER A 63 -13.04 11.05 16.25
CA SER A 63 -12.17 10.06 16.90
C SER A 63 -10.79 10.63 17.17
N ASP A 64 -10.08 9.97 18.07
CA ASP A 64 -8.64 10.18 18.28
C ASP A 64 -7.77 9.12 17.57
N ALA A 65 -8.38 8.13 16.90
CA ALA A 65 -7.67 7.11 16.15
C ALA A 65 -8.22 6.96 14.72
N PHE A 66 -7.33 7.06 13.75
CA PHE A 66 -7.65 6.98 12.33
C PHE A 66 -6.82 5.89 11.65
N PHE A 67 -7.49 5.00 10.95
CA PHE A 67 -6.88 4.06 10.02
C PHE A 67 -7.19 4.54 8.60
N ILE A 68 -6.17 4.78 7.79
CA ILE A 68 -6.32 5.37 6.45
C ILE A 68 -5.73 4.42 5.43
N GLU A 69 -6.51 4.06 4.41
CA GLU A 69 -6.01 3.28 3.29
C GLU A 69 -4.89 4.00 2.52
N LYS A 70 -4.02 3.20 1.94
CA LYS A 70 -2.94 3.69 1.07
C LYS A 70 -3.49 3.98 -0.36
N PRO A 71 -2.86 4.92 -1.06
CA PRO A 71 -2.03 6.00 -0.51
C PRO A 71 -2.88 6.94 0.33
N VAL A 72 -2.24 7.61 1.29
CA VAL A 72 -2.96 8.50 2.22
C VAL A 72 -3.71 9.59 1.47
N PHE A 73 -3.04 10.18 0.46
CA PHE A 73 -3.58 11.22 -0.40
C PHE A 73 -3.16 10.99 -1.86
N ASP A 74 -3.92 11.57 -2.79
CA ASP A 74 -3.66 11.50 -4.23
C ASP A 74 -2.65 12.57 -4.72
N ARG A 75 -2.31 13.54 -3.87
CA ARG A 75 -1.33 14.61 -4.14
C ARG A 75 -0.66 15.08 -2.85
N THR A 76 0.38 15.91 -2.97
CA THR A 76 1.26 16.28 -1.84
C THR A 76 1.08 17.72 -1.35
N ASP A 77 0.21 18.51 -1.95
CA ASP A 77 0.03 19.93 -1.67
C ASP A 77 -1.16 20.24 -0.73
N TYR A 78 -1.64 19.24 0.00
CA TYR A 78 -2.67 19.43 1.02
C TYR A 78 -2.14 20.11 2.28
N GLU A 79 -2.95 20.98 2.85
CA GLU A 79 -2.69 21.60 4.13
C GLU A 79 -2.93 20.61 5.28
N LEU A 80 -1.87 20.21 5.99
CA LEU A 80 -1.93 19.20 7.04
C LEU A 80 -1.85 19.77 8.46
N GLY A 81 -1.91 21.10 8.62
CA GLY A 81 -1.79 21.75 9.91
C GLY A 81 -2.88 21.41 10.94
N PHE A 82 -4.00 20.84 10.49
CA PHE A 82 -5.08 20.38 11.37
C PHE A 82 -4.80 19.02 12.03
N LEU A 83 -3.78 18.29 11.57
CA LEU A 83 -3.42 16.97 12.12
C LEU A 83 -2.66 17.15 13.44
N ASP A 84 -3.37 17.05 14.56
CA ASP A 84 -2.77 17.05 15.90
C ASP A 84 -2.20 15.67 16.24
N ARG A 85 -0.93 15.42 15.84
CA ARG A 85 -0.24 14.14 16.05
C ARG A 85 0.14 13.86 17.50
N GLU A 86 0.04 14.84 18.38
CA GLU A 86 0.30 14.66 19.81
C GLU A 86 -0.93 14.05 20.51
N LYS A 87 -2.13 14.35 20.01
CA LYS A 87 -3.40 13.89 20.58
C LYS A 87 -4.07 12.76 19.81
N LYS A 88 -3.79 12.64 18.52
CA LYS A 88 -4.46 11.69 17.62
C LYS A 88 -3.48 10.71 17.01
N VAL A 89 -3.93 9.46 16.87
CA VAL A 89 -3.18 8.40 16.20
C VAL A 89 -3.64 8.29 14.75
N PHE A 90 -2.70 8.40 13.82
CA PHE A 90 -2.94 8.17 12.40
C PHE A 90 -2.14 6.96 11.95
N TYR A 91 -2.83 5.88 11.61
CA TYR A 91 -2.23 4.65 11.10
C TYR A 91 -2.53 4.50 9.61
N VAL A 92 -1.50 4.35 8.81
CA VAL A 92 -1.63 4.11 7.37
C VAL A 92 -1.62 2.60 7.11
N ALA A 93 -2.51 2.14 6.22
CA ALA A 93 -2.57 0.75 5.80
C ALA A 93 -1.34 0.40 4.96
N ALA A 94 -0.30 -0.07 5.63
CA ALA A 94 0.97 -0.51 5.04
C ALA A 94 1.14 -2.03 5.18
N PRO A 95 0.32 -2.86 4.49
CA PRO A 95 0.29 -4.30 4.72
C PRO A 95 1.62 -4.99 4.37
N MET A 96 2.42 -4.40 3.48
CA MET A 96 3.70 -4.98 3.10
C MET A 96 4.74 -4.99 4.23
N HIS A 97 4.61 -4.13 5.24
CA HIS A 97 5.47 -4.17 6.44
C HIS A 97 5.33 -5.48 7.22
N TYR A 98 4.17 -6.14 7.11
CA TYR A 98 3.86 -7.41 7.77
C TYR A 98 4.10 -8.63 6.88
N LYS A 99 4.60 -8.43 5.67
CA LYS A 99 4.99 -9.52 4.78
C LYS A 99 6.18 -10.25 5.40
N PRO A 100 6.17 -11.60 5.51
CA PRO A 100 7.24 -12.36 6.15
C PRO A 100 8.63 -11.97 5.65
N THR A 101 8.76 -11.83 4.33
CA THR A 101 10.02 -11.42 3.68
C THR A 101 10.48 -10.03 4.14
N ILE A 102 9.57 -9.05 4.19
CA ILE A 102 9.91 -7.67 4.62
C ILE A 102 10.23 -7.62 6.11
N SER A 103 9.46 -8.32 6.95
CA SER A 103 9.74 -8.41 8.38
C SER A 103 11.10 -9.07 8.64
N TRP A 104 11.39 -10.17 7.94
CA TRP A 104 12.67 -10.84 8.07
C TRP A 104 13.85 -9.94 7.65
N LEU A 105 13.73 -9.25 6.51
CA LEU A 105 14.75 -8.30 6.06
C LEU A 105 14.97 -7.19 7.09
N LYS A 106 13.90 -6.65 7.67
CA LYS A 106 14.01 -5.58 8.68
C LYS A 106 14.74 -6.03 9.95
N GLU A 107 14.52 -7.27 10.35
CA GLU A 107 15.05 -7.81 11.61
C GLU A 107 16.45 -8.43 11.49
N HIS A 108 16.80 -8.96 10.32
CA HIS A 108 17.99 -9.82 10.17
C HIS A 108 18.98 -9.35 9.12
N PHE A 109 18.61 -8.45 8.20
CA PHE A 109 19.49 -8.03 7.12
C PHE A 109 20.17 -6.69 7.42
N ASP A 110 21.51 -6.66 7.30
CA ASP A 110 22.28 -5.41 7.45
C ASP A 110 22.38 -4.66 6.12
N PHE A 111 21.52 -3.67 5.95
CA PHE A 111 21.52 -2.83 4.75
C PHE A 111 22.70 -1.89 4.61
N SER A 112 23.59 -1.77 5.61
CA SER A 112 24.84 -1.00 5.49
C SER A 112 25.82 -1.67 4.50
N GLU A 113 25.69 -2.98 4.29
CA GLU A 113 26.49 -3.75 3.36
C GLU A 113 25.96 -3.72 1.91
N ALA A 114 24.80 -3.13 1.68
CA ALA A 114 24.19 -3.07 0.35
C ALA A 114 24.72 -1.87 -0.45
N PHE A 115 25.10 -2.10 -1.70
CA PHE A 115 25.47 -1.03 -2.66
C PHE A 115 24.28 -0.57 -3.47
N SER A 116 23.41 -1.52 -3.83
CA SER A 116 22.28 -1.27 -4.70
C SER A 116 21.14 -2.23 -4.37
N LEU A 117 19.91 -1.75 -4.59
CA LEU A 117 18.70 -2.55 -4.52
C LEU A 117 17.94 -2.41 -5.85
N ARG A 118 17.17 -3.44 -6.19
CA ARG A 118 16.23 -3.40 -7.31
C ARG A 118 14.90 -3.97 -6.86
N SER A 119 13.84 -3.19 -6.92
CA SER A 119 12.49 -3.60 -6.61
C SER A 119 11.65 -3.65 -7.87
N ILE A 120 10.97 -4.77 -8.12
CA ILE A 120 10.11 -4.96 -9.27
C ILE A 120 8.75 -5.42 -8.80
N SER A 121 7.69 -4.71 -9.25
CA SER A 121 6.31 -5.16 -9.14
C SER A 121 5.65 -5.03 -10.51
N SER A 122 5.38 -6.16 -11.14
CA SER A 122 4.90 -6.26 -12.51
C SER A 122 3.77 -7.29 -12.56
N SER A 123 2.63 -6.91 -13.12
CA SER A 123 1.49 -7.81 -13.29
C SER A 123 0.51 -7.27 -14.32
N TYR A 124 -0.37 -8.14 -14.83
CA TYR A 124 -1.32 -7.77 -15.87
C TYR A 124 -2.63 -7.26 -15.27
N LEU A 125 -2.87 -5.95 -15.36
CA LEU A 125 -4.05 -5.29 -14.78
C LEU A 125 -5.39 -5.99 -15.07
N PRO A 126 -5.67 -6.47 -16.32
CA PRO A 126 -6.90 -7.19 -16.61
C PRO A 126 -7.11 -8.47 -15.79
N ASP A 127 -6.05 -9.08 -15.29
CA ASP A 127 -6.11 -10.33 -14.52
C ASP A 127 -6.30 -10.11 -13.01
N TRP A 128 -6.21 -8.86 -12.53
CA TRP A 128 -6.29 -8.56 -11.10
C TRP A 128 -7.64 -8.90 -10.47
N ARG A 129 -8.72 -8.78 -11.25
CA ARG A 129 -10.09 -9.03 -10.78
C ARG A 129 -10.84 -9.87 -11.79
N PRO A 130 -10.78 -11.19 -11.69
CA PRO A 130 -11.48 -12.08 -12.63
C PRO A 130 -12.97 -11.75 -12.74
N GLY A 131 -13.46 -11.61 -13.98
CA GLY A 131 -14.85 -11.28 -14.25
C GLY A 131 -15.22 -9.80 -14.14
N VAL A 132 -14.30 -8.93 -13.79
CA VAL A 132 -14.48 -7.48 -13.78
C VAL A 132 -13.80 -6.85 -14.99
N ASP A 133 -14.49 -5.98 -15.70
CA ASP A 133 -13.88 -5.18 -16.77
C ASP A 133 -12.92 -4.16 -16.15
N TYR A 134 -11.62 -4.38 -16.33
CA TYR A 134 -10.55 -3.54 -15.75
C TYR A 134 -10.69 -2.06 -16.15
N ARG A 135 -11.24 -1.76 -17.32
CA ARG A 135 -11.47 -0.41 -17.84
C ARG A 135 -12.44 0.41 -16.99
N LYS A 136 -13.23 -0.26 -16.15
CA LYS A 136 -14.21 0.37 -15.24
C LYS A 136 -13.72 0.47 -13.81
N THR A 137 -12.51 -0.01 -13.53
CA THR A 137 -11.92 0.07 -12.20
C THR A 137 -11.23 1.41 -12.00
N TYR A 138 -11.10 1.86 -10.76
CA TYR A 138 -10.39 3.11 -10.44
C TYR A 138 -8.94 3.12 -10.98
N SER A 139 -8.28 1.96 -10.99
CA SER A 139 -6.90 1.80 -11.50
C SER A 139 -6.75 2.28 -12.95
N ALA A 140 -7.81 2.19 -13.75
CA ALA A 140 -7.81 2.62 -15.15
C ALA A 140 -7.98 4.14 -15.34
N HIS A 141 -8.40 4.86 -14.30
CA HIS A 141 -8.82 6.26 -14.41
C HIS A 141 -7.97 7.19 -13.53
N LYS A 142 -7.29 8.12 -14.19
CA LYS A 142 -6.43 9.11 -13.51
C LYS A 142 -7.23 10.04 -12.57
N ASP A 143 -8.41 10.45 -12.97
CA ASP A 143 -9.29 11.30 -12.18
C ASP A 143 -9.89 10.60 -10.94
N MET A 144 -9.83 9.27 -10.90
CA MET A 144 -10.21 8.47 -9.74
C MET A 144 -9.04 8.16 -8.80
N GLY A 145 -7.85 8.71 -9.07
CA GLY A 145 -6.62 8.41 -8.34
C GLY A 145 -6.00 7.07 -8.76
N GLY A 146 -6.26 6.62 -10.00
CA GLY A 146 -5.65 5.42 -10.58
C GLY A 146 -4.29 5.68 -11.17
N GLY A 147 -3.58 4.60 -11.48
CA GLY A 147 -2.25 4.56 -12.06
C GLY A 147 -1.33 3.62 -11.30
N VAL A 148 -0.39 3.02 -12.01
CA VAL A 148 0.53 2.03 -11.43
C VAL A 148 1.42 2.65 -10.36
N SER A 149 1.79 3.91 -10.51
CA SER A 149 2.58 4.67 -9.54
C SER A 149 1.89 4.81 -8.18
N ILE A 150 0.57 4.86 -8.17
CA ILE A 150 -0.27 5.00 -6.98
C ILE A 150 -0.68 3.63 -6.43
N ASP A 151 -1.17 2.74 -7.29
CA ASP A 151 -1.61 1.42 -6.87
C ASP A 151 -0.49 0.58 -6.26
N LEU A 152 0.70 0.64 -6.86
CA LEU A 152 1.89 -0.09 -6.42
C LEU A 152 2.84 0.77 -5.58
N ILE A 153 2.33 1.77 -4.85
CA ILE A 153 3.11 2.61 -3.92
C ILE A 153 3.78 1.80 -2.81
N HIS A 154 3.34 0.57 -2.61
CA HIS A 154 3.90 -0.34 -1.61
C HIS A 154 5.40 -0.57 -1.76
N GLU A 155 5.93 -0.52 -2.99
CA GLU A 155 7.35 -0.71 -3.26
C GLU A 155 8.18 0.44 -2.70
N TRP A 156 7.68 1.66 -2.77
CA TRP A 156 8.24 2.81 -2.10
C TRP A 156 8.09 2.73 -0.58
N ASP A 157 6.92 2.34 -0.10
CA ASP A 157 6.59 2.27 1.31
C ASP A 157 7.51 1.29 2.05
N TYR A 158 7.65 0.04 1.59
CA TYR A 158 8.53 -0.89 2.28
C TYR A 158 10.01 -0.58 2.10
N LEU A 159 10.45 0.00 0.97
CA LEU A 159 11.84 0.47 0.83
C LEU A 159 12.15 1.57 1.83
N GLN A 160 11.26 2.54 2.01
CA GLN A 160 11.43 3.57 3.04
C GLN A 160 11.47 2.97 4.45
N TYR A 161 10.65 1.96 4.72
CA TYR A 161 10.65 1.24 5.98
C TYR A 161 11.97 0.50 6.24
N LEU A 162 12.56 -0.11 5.20
CA LEU A 162 13.81 -0.88 5.29
C LEU A 162 15.05 0.02 5.38
N ILE A 163 15.18 1.01 4.50
CA ILE A 163 16.40 1.77 4.26
C ILE A 163 16.25 3.30 4.38
N GLY A 164 15.08 3.80 4.77
CA GLY A 164 14.83 5.24 4.96
C GLY A 164 14.49 5.98 3.67
N PHE A 165 14.62 7.31 3.70
CA PHE A 165 14.30 8.18 2.57
C PHE A 165 15.53 8.42 1.70
N PRO A 166 15.40 8.45 0.36
CA PRO A 166 16.49 8.82 -0.52
C PRO A 166 16.78 10.32 -0.44
N GLU A 167 18.03 10.70 -0.73
CA GLU A 167 18.42 12.10 -0.89
C GLU A 167 17.85 12.71 -2.18
N ARG A 168 17.77 11.89 -3.23
CA ARG A 168 17.24 12.28 -4.55
C ARG A 168 16.54 11.10 -5.22
N ALA A 169 15.50 11.41 -5.98
CA ALA A 169 14.84 10.44 -6.84
C ALA A 169 14.53 11.02 -8.22
N TYR A 170 14.65 10.18 -9.24
CA TYR A 170 14.32 10.47 -10.63
C TYR A 170 13.26 9.48 -11.07
N SER A 171 12.32 9.90 -11.92
CA SER A 171 11.23 9.04 -12.37
C SER A 171 10.86 9.24 -13.81
N ILE A 172 10.34 8.16 -14.41
CA ILE A 172 9.56 8.15 -15.65
C ILE A 172 8.22 7.50 -15.30
N ILE A 173 7.15 8.28 -15.35
CA ILE A 173 5.79 7.81 -15.04
C ILE A 173 4.93 8.13 -16.24
N GLU A 174 4.48 7.10 -16.96
CA GLU A 174 3.84 7.28 -18.26
C GLU A 174 2.84 6.16 -18.58
N LYS A 175 2.00 6.43 -19.58
CA LYS A 175 1.19 5.44 -20.26
C LYS A 175 1.96 4.95 -21.50
N ARG A 176 2.31 3.67 -21.56
CA ARG A 176 3.12 3.08 -22.64
C ARG A 176 2.48 1.89 -23.34
N SER A 177 1.70 1.06 -22.63
CA SER A 177 1.15 -0.17 -23.20
C SER A 177 -0.11 0.04 -24.02
N GLY A 178 -0.61 -1.03 -24.63
CA GLY A 178 -1.90 -1.05 -25.32
C GLY A 178 -3.12 -1.22 -24.42
N LEU A 179 -3.00 -1.10 -23.09
CA LEU A 179 -4.15 -1.15 -22.18
C LEU A 179 -5.08 0.04 -22.44
N GLU A 180 -6.38 -0.20 -22.40
CA GLU A 180 -7.42 0.83 -22.62
C GLU A 180 -7.70 1.57 -21.29
N ILE A 181 -6.71 2.38 -20.85
CA ILE A 181 -6.75 3.18 -19.62
C ILE A 181 -6.19 4.57 -19.90
N ASP A 182 -6.50 5.56 -19.07
CA ASP A 182 -5.96 6.92 -19.16
C ASP A 182 -4.95 7.25 -18.05
N SER A 183 -4.80 6.35 -17.09
CA SER A 183 -3.79 6.41 -16.03
C SER A 183 -2.41 5.89 -16.52
N ASP A 184 -1.37 6.12 -15.74
CA ASP A 184 -0.04 5.56 -16.00
C ASP A 184 -0.04 4.04 -15.84
N ASP A 185 0.67 3.34 -16.75
CA ASP A 185 0.82 1.89 -16.72
C ASP A 185 2.27 1.42 -16.56
N VAL A 186 3.19 2.36 -16.49
CA VAL A 186 4.59 2.14 -16.12
C VAL A 186 5.10 3.28 -15.25
N ALA A 187 5.80 2.94 -14.18
CA ALA A 187 6.52 3.88 -13.34
C ALA A 187 7.91 3.31 -13.02
N LEU A 188 8.93 4.03 -13.43
CA LEU A 188 10.33 3.69 -13.22
C LEU A 188 10.95 4.76 -12.32
N TYR A 189 11.72 4.32 -11.33
CA TYR A 189 12.40 5.25 -10.44
C TYR A 189 13.85 4.84 -10.24
N ILE A 190 14.72 5.84 -10.09
CA ILE A 190 16.09 5.68 -9.61
C ILE A 190 16.22 6.58 -8.38
N ALA A 191 16.50 5.97 -7.23
CA ALA A 191 16.65 6.64 -5.95
C ALA A 191 18.11 6.58 -5.49
N ASP A 192 18.63 7.73 -5.08
CA ASP A 192 19.98 7.90 -4.58
C ASP A 192 19.94 8.18 -3.08
N TYR A 193 20.57 7.30 -2.30
CA TYR A 193 20.67 7.38 -0.83
C TYR A 193 22.03 7.88 -0.36
N GLY A 194 22.89 8.32 -1.30
CA GLY A 194 24.25 8.74 -1.03
C GLY A 194 25.24 7.57 -0.98
N ASP A 195 25.02 6.61 -0.09
CA ASP A 195 25.87 5.41 0.07
C ASP A 195 25.39 4.21 -0.78
N LYS A 196 24.16 4.23 -1.26
CA LYS A 196 23.54 3.19 -2.09
C LYS A 196 22.51 3.74 -3.07
N THR A 197 22.13 2.93 -4.05
CA THR A 197 21.08 3.28 -5.01
C THR A 197 19.93 2.26 -4.97
N ALA A 198 18.73 2.69 -5.35
CA ALA A 198 17.62 1.77 -5.58
C ALA A 198 16.96 2.05 -6.94
N GLU A 199 16.70 0.97 -7.69
CA GLU A 199 15.85 0.97 -8.89
C GLU A 199 14.47 0.43 -8.51
N ILE A 200 13.39 1.09 -8.96
CA ILE A 200 12.04 0.61 -8.75
C ILE A 200 11.34 0.57 -10.11
N HIS A 201 10.79 -0.60 -10.44
CA HIS A 201 10.04 -0.83 -11.67
C HIS A 201 8.63 -1.31 -11.34
N LEU A 202 7.65 -0.52 -11.75
CA LEU A 202 6.24 -0.82 -11.57
C LEU A 202 5.55 -0.86 -12.92
N ASP A 203 4.77 -1.90 -13.20
CA ASP A 203 3.97 -1.93 -14.42
C ASP A 203 2.66 -2.73 -14.31
N TYR A 204 1.70 -2.40 -15.20
CA TYR A 204 0.41 -3.06 -15.34
C TYR A 204 0.34 -4.06 -16.51
N PHE A 205 1.43 -4.29 -17.21
CA PHE A 205 1.42 -5.06 -18.46
C PHE A 205 2.23 -6.36 -18.42
N GLY A 206 2.88 -6.68 -17.32
CA GLY A 206 3.60 -7.93 -17.12
C GLY A 206 2.67 -9.13 -17.17
N ARG A 207 2.92 -10.06 -18.10
CA ARG A 207 2.05 -11.22 -18.32
C ARG A 207 2.21 -12.32 -17.28
N VAL A 208 3.31 -12.30 -16.56
CA VAL A 208 3.57 -13.18 -15.42
C VAL A 208 3.78 -12.28 -14.21
N PRO A 209 3.03 -12.47 -13.13
CA PRO A 209 3.23 -11.69 -11.92
C PRO A 209 4.65 -11.85 -11.37
N ILE A 210 5.30 -10.73 -11.12
CA ILE A 210 6.61 -10.66 -10.45
C ILE A 210 6.48 -9.63 -9.33
N ARG A 211 6.92 -9.98 -8.13
CA ARG A 211 7.10 -9.03 -7.05
C ARG A 211 8.32 -9.44 -6.25
N LYS A 212 9.43 -8.73 -6.44
CA LYS A 212 10.69 -9.12 -5.82
C LYS A 212 11.58 -7.93 -5.52
N ILE A 213 12.52 -8.17 -4.61
CA ILE A 213 13.65 -7.28 -4.31
C ILE A 213 14.93 -8.05 -4.59
N GLU A 214 15.87 -7.43 -5.30
CA GLU A 214 17.25 -7.89 -5.42
C GLU A 214 18.14 -6.92 -4.62
N ILE A 215 19.01 -7.45 -3.77
CA ILE A 215 19.92 -6.67 -2.93
C ILE A 215 21.36 -7.09 -3.28
N PHE A 216 22.15 -6.13 -3.69
CA PHE A 216 23.53 -6.36 -4.12
C PHE A 216 24.49 -5.94 -3.02
N THR A 217 25.25 -6.89 -2.50
CA THR A 217 26.25 -6.68 -1.46
C THR A 217 27.63 -7.12 -1.96
N LYS A 218 28.66 -6.85 -1.17
CA LYS A 218 30.02 -7.33 -1.46
C LYS A 218 30.12 -8.84 -1.50
N GLU A 219 29.39 -9.53 -0.64
CA GLU A 219 29.54 -10.98 -0.45
C GLU A 219 28.57 -11.78 -1.29
N ASP A 220 27.33 -11.31 -1.48
CA ASP A 220 26.27 -12.05 -2.19
C ASP A 220 25.33 -11.10 -2.93
N THR A 221 24.52 -11.68 -3.80
CA THR A 221 23.29 -11.09 -4.31
C THR A 221 22.10 -11.81 -3.68
N VAL A 222 21.27 -11.06 -2.98
CA VAL A 222 20.11 -11.62 -2.28
C VAL A 222 18.84 -11.30 -3.09
N GLU A 223 18.14 -12.34 -3.52
CA GLU A 223 16.83 -12.22 -4.17
C GLU A 223 15.73 -12.56 -3.16
N CYS A 224 14.77 -11.66 -3.01
CA CYS A 224 13.60 -11.83 -2.15
C CYS A 224 12.35 -11.86 -3.01
N ASP A 225 11.72 -13.02 -3.14
CA ASP A 225 10.45 -13.18 -3.83
C ASP A 225 9.30 -12.96 -2.84
N LEU A 226 8.56 -11.86 -3.06
CA LEU A 226 7.45 -11.44 -2.20
C LEU A 226 6.13 -12.16 -2.54
N LEU A 227 6.07 -12.92 -3.63
CA LEU A 227 4.91 -13.75 -3.95
C LEU A 227 4.97 -15.11 -3.25
N THR A 228 6.18 -15.65 -3.11
CA THR A 228 6.42 -16.97 -2.50
C THR A 228 6.99 -16.91 -1.09
N ASP A 229 7.30 -15.70 -0.59
CA ASP A 229 7.96 -15.45 0.69
C ASP A 229 9.27 -16.22 0.82
N THR A 230 10.10 -16.12 -0.22
CA THR A 230 11.39 -16.81 -0.30
C THR A 230 12.53 -15.81 -0.40
N ILE A 231 13.60 -16.05 0.36
CA ILE A 231 14.85 -15.30 0.31
C ILE A 231 15.95 -16.25 -0.16
N SER A 232 16.65 -15.87 -1.22
CA SER A 232 17.72 -16.67 -1.83
C SER A 232 19.02 -15.88 -1.88
N PHE A 233 20.08 -16.45 -1.32
CA PHE A 233 21.45 -15.94 -1.43
C PHE A 233 22.09 -16.62 -2.64
N LEU A 234 22.18 -15.90 -3.75
CA LEU A 234 22.41 -16.50 -5.08
C LEU A 234 23.84 -17.05 -5.23
N LYS A 235 24.86 -16.48 -4.57
CA LYS A 235 26.23 -16.94 -4.64
C LYS A 235 26.47 -18.13 -3.70
N SER A 236 25.97 -18.06 -2.47
CA SER A 236 26.12 -19.15 -1.50
C SER A 236 25.20 -20.34 -1.79
N GLY A 237 24.08 -20.10 -2.44
CA GLY A 237 23.04 -21.08 -2.68
C GLY A 237 22.12 -21.34 -1.48
N GLU A 238 22.26 -20.57 -0.41
CA GLU A 238 21.36 -20.65 0.74
C GLU A 238 19.98 -20.11 0.39
N GLN A 239 18.94 -20.76 0.89
CA GLN A 239 17.56 -20.31 0.70
C GLN A 239 16.79 -20.41 2.01
N ILE A 240 16.00 -19.38 2.28
CA ILE A 240 15.09 -19.28 3.41
C ILE A 240 13.67 -19.20 2.84
N ILE A 241 12.82 -20.16 3.20
CA ILE A 241 11.41 -20.16 2.86
C ILE A 241 10.65 -19.78 4.12
N LEU A 242 9.97 -18.63 4.05
CA LEU A 242 9.19 -18.10 5.15
C LEU A 242 7.74 -18.57 4.97
N THR A 243 7.29 -19.43 5.88
CA THR A 243 5.90 -19.89 5.89
C THR A 243 5.09 -19.03 6.82
N GLU A 244 4.13 -18.30 6.28
CA GLU A 244 3.07 -17.72 7.07
C GLU A 244 1.98 -18.78 7.32
N GLU A 245 1.53 -18.92 8.59
CA GLU A 245 0.16 -19.38 8.80
C GLU A 245 -0.76 -18.25 8.28
N ARG A 246 -1.15 -18.35 7.01
CA ARG A 246 -2.12 -17.41 6.46
C ARG A 246 -3.40 -17.52 7.25
N ASP A 247 -3.65 -16.52 8.07
CA ASP A 247 -4.98 -16.30 8.59
C ASP A 247 -5.86 -15.84 7.40
N ASP A 248 -6.81 -16.69 6.94
CA ASP A 248 -7.75 -16.45 5.82
C ASP A 248 -8.62 -15.19 6.00
N THR A 249 -8.18 -14.22 6.78
CA THR A 249 -8.85 -12.95 7.06
C THR A 249 -8.24 -11.76 6.33
N GLN A 250 -7.30 -11.98 5.42
CA GLN A 250 -6.82 -10.94 4.51
C GLN A 250 -7.66 -10.86 3.24
#